data_1a16634c4d1dd4e9f34179ba2c897241
#
_entry.id   1a16634c4d1dd4e9f34179ba2c897241
#
_cell.length_a   1.000
_cell.length_b   1.000
_cell.length_c   1.000
_cell.angle_alpha   90.00
_cell.angle_beta   90.00
_cell.angle_gamma   90.00
#
_symmetry.space_group_name_H-M   'P 1'
#
loop_
_entity.id
_entity.type
_entity.pdbx_description
1 polymer ?
#
loop_
_entity_poly.entity_id
_entity_poly.type
_entity_poly.pdbx_seq_one_letter_code
_entity_poly.pdbx_strand_id
1 'polypeptide(L)'
;MYVAHICYIIKQKKERGILMIFKWMNESAINIEGDRIEITAPPKTDFFCGSIDECEEGILPESLCNAPYYYTEIDGDFVLKVKVSHDFKETYDSASVMIMADDSHWAKCCYELTDFGTHAAVSVVTKGDSDDANGCNLEGNSAWLQVCRVGNNFAFHYSADSTNYYMMRYFH
;
A
#
# COMPACT_ATOMS: atom_id res chain seq x y z
N MET A 1 10.95 17.13 -5.40
CA MET A 1 9.52 17.12 -5.05
C MET A 1 8.95 15.85 -5.68
N TYR A 2 8.76 14.83 -4.89
CA TYR A 2 8.30 13.52 -5.36
C TYR A 2 6.78 13.51 -5.32
N VAL A 3 6.15 13.13 -6.41
CA VAL A 3 4.69 13.08 -6.52
C VAL A 3 4.30 11.61 -6.57
N ALA A 4 3.77 11.08 -5.48
CA ALA A 4 3.12 9.78 -5.50
C ALA A 4 1.70 9.95 -6.06
N HIS A 5 1.44 9.40 -7.22
CA HIS A 5 0.10 9.34 -7.79
C HIS A 5 -0.59 8.06 -7.32
N ILE A 6 -1.39 8.16 -6.28
CA ILE A 6 -2.21 7.03 -5.84
C ILE A 6 -3.56 7.15 -6.54
N CYS A 7 -3.76 6.38 -7.61
CA CYS A 7 -5.04 6.27 -8.29
C CYS A 7 -5.89 5.18 -7.61
N TYR A 8 -6.89 5.57 -6.81
CA TYR A 8 -7.87 4.63 -6.26
C TYR A 8 -9.08 4.56 -7.18
N ILE A 9 -9.31 3.41 -7.80
CA ILE A 9 -10.61 3.07 -8.39
C ILE A 9 -11.26 2.07 -7.44
N ILE A 10 -12.06 2.56 -6.51
CA ILE A 10 -12.84 1.71 -5.61
C ILE A 10 -14.05 1.17 -6.39
N LYS A 11 -13.91 0.00 -7.03
CA LYS A 11 -15.06 -0.76 -7.50
C LYS A 11 -15.57 -1.62 -6.35
N GLN A 12 -16.36 -1.03 -5.45
CA GLN A 12 -17.22 -1.83 -4.59
C GLN A 12 -18.36 -2.42 -5.42
N LYS A 13 -18.64 -3.71 -5.22
CA LYS A 13 -19.94 -4.29 -5.57
C LYS A 13 -20.95 -3.60 -4.65
N LYS A 14 -21.75 -2.70 -5.22
CA LYS A 14 -22.70 -1.83 -4.54
C LYS A 14 -23.87 -2.68 -4.03
N GLU A 15 -23.72 -3.30 -2.87
CA GLU A 15 -24.84 -3.79 -2.10
C GLU A 15 -25.05 -2.86 -0.91
N ARG A 16 -26.08 -1.99 -1.03
CA ARG A 16 -26.55 -0.95 -0.09
C ARG A 16 -25.55 0.19 0.12
N GLY A 17 -25.99 1.40 -0.20
CA GLY A 17 -25.19 2.64 -0.16
C GLY A 17 -24.54 2.92 1.21
N ILE A 18 -23.36 2.39 1.42
CA ILE A 18 -22.50 2.75 2.55
C ILE A 18 -21.79 4.03 2.14
N LEU A 19 -22.07 5.10 2.87
CA LEU A 19 -21.31 6.34 2.76
C LEU A 19 -19.93 6.10 3.40
N MET A 20 -18.89 6.00 2.60
CA MET A 20 -17.52 5.89 3.10
C MET A 20 -17.03 7.28 3.50
N ILE A 21 -16.64 7.42 4.77
CA ILE A 21 -16.06 8.65 5.31
C ILE A 21 -14.55 8.45 5.38
N PHE A 22 -13.83 9.23 4.58
CA PHE A 22 -12.36 9.18 4.58
C PHE A 22 -11.78 10.15 5.60
N LYS A 23 -10.66 9.74 6.17
CA LYS A 23 -9.87 10.46 7.17
C LYS A 23 -8.40 10.49 6.76
N TRP A 24 -7.62 11.30 7.43
CA TRP A 24 -6.18 11.37 7.26
C TRP A 24 -5.41 10.90 8.50
N MET A 25 -4.34 10.14 8.23
CA MET A 25 -3.15 10.06 9.05
C MET A 25 -2.01 10.63 8.21
N ASN A 26 -1.23 11.57 8.76
CA ASN A 26 -0.19 12.28 8.02
C ASN A 26 -0.75 12.99 6.76
N GLU A 27 -1.63 13.97 6.98
CA GLU A 27 -2.32 14.69 5.91
C GLU A 27 -1.35 15.28 4.87
N SER A 28 -1.71 15.20 3.60
CA SER A 28 -0.96 15.77 2.50
C SER A 28 -1.86 16.34 1.42
N ALA A 29 -1.26 16.96 0.40
CA ALA A 29 -2.00 17.50 -0.73
C ALA A 29 -2.70 16.37 -1.49
N ILE A 30 -3.98 16.58 -1.77
CA ILE A 30 -4.86 15.62 -2.44
C ILE A 30 -5.66 16.31 -3.55
N ASN A 31 -5.80 15.63 -4.68
CA ASN A 31 -6.74 15.98 -5.73
C ASN A 31 -7.69 14.81 -5.98
N ILE A 32 -8.99 15.06 -6.01
CA ILE A 32 -10.02 14.03 -6.22
C ILE A 32 -10.86 14.42 -7.43
N GLU A 33 -10.81 13.59 -8.49
CA GLU A 33 -11.59 13.76 -9.71
C GLU A 33 -12.37 12.46 -10.01
N GLY A 34 -13.64 12.46 -9.66
CA GLY A 34 -14.50 11.27 -9.80
C GLY A 34 -14.01 10.12 -8.93
N ASP A 35 -13.54 9.04 -9.54
CA ASP A 35 -12.97 7.86 -8.89
C ASP A 35 -11.44 7.86 -8.84
N ARG A 36 -10.80 8.93 -9.31
CA ARG A 36 -9.35 9.15 -9.26
C ARG A 36 -8.98 9.96 -8.03
N ILE A 37 -8.05 9.45 -7.26
CA ILE A 37 -7.44 10.14 -6.12
C ILE A 37 -5.94 10.28 -6.39
N GLU A 38 -5.42 11.48 -6.29
CA GLU A 38 -4.01 11.80 -6.44
C GLU A 38 -3.49 12.41 -5.15
N ILE A 39 -2.48 11.80 -4.55
CA ILE A 39 -1.88 12.24 -3.28
C ILE A 39 -0.40 12.55 -3.53
N THR A 40 0.06 13.71 -3.07
CA THR A 40 1.47 14.08 -3.11
C THR A 40 2.15 13.61 -1.83
N ALA A 41 3.05 12.63 -1.92
CA ALA A 41 3.85 12.22 -0.78
C ALA A 41 5.09 13.12 -0.64
N PRO A 42 5.39 13.66 0.57
CA PRO A 42 6.66 14.30 0.84
C PRO A 42 7.82 13.31 0.70
N PRO A 43 9.03 13.77 0.38
CA PRO A 43 10.20 12.91 0.32
C PRO A 43 10.54 12.33 1.71
N LYS A 44 11.12 11.15 1.73
CA LYS A 44 11.53 10.43 2.96
C LYS A 44 10.36 10.14 3.90
N THR A 45 9.23 9.74 3.33
CA THR A 45 8.07 9.29 4.09
C THR A 45 7.78 7.83 3.78
N ASP A 46 7.53 7.03 4.83
CA ASP A 46 7.20 5.61 4.70
C ASP A 46 6.38 5.11 5.90
N PHE A 47 5.90 3.90 5.80
CA PHE A 47 5.51 3.03 6.90
C PHE A 47 6.46 1.83 6.90
N PHE A 48 7.35 1.78 7.86
CA PHE A 48 8.30 0.68 8.07
C PHE A 48 8.73 0.64 9.54
N CYS A 49 8.77 -0.54 10.14
CA CYS A 49 9.25 -0.76 11.50
C CYS A 49 10.43 -1.73 11.44
N GLY A 50 11.64 -1.21 11.59
CA GLY A 50 12.85 -2.02 11.70
C GLY A 50 13.14 -2.36 13.16
N SER A 51 13.68 -3.53 13.44
CA SER A 51 14.18 -3.89 14.77
C SER A 51 15.44 -3.09 15.08
N ILE A 52 15.38 -2.28 16.14
CA ILE A 52 16.50 -1.43 16.57
C ILE A 52 17.57 -2.25 17.30
N ASP A 53 17.20 -3.42 17.86
CA ASP A 53 18.03 -4.17 18.81
C ASP A 53 19.13 -5.00 18.14
N GLU A 54 19.13 -5.18 16.82
CA GLU A 54 20.06 -6.04 16.09
C GLU A 54 20.84 -5.30 14.99
N CYS A 55 20.77 -3.96 14.95
CA CYS A 55 21.35 -3.20 13.84
C CYS A 55 22.75 -2.67 14.17
N GLU A 56 23.72 -3.03 13.36
CA GLU A 56 24.92 -2.19 13.20
C GLU A 56 24.48 -0.85 12.57
N GLU A 57 24.97 0.25 13.15
CA GLU A 57 24.65 1.61 12.73
C GLU A 57 24.80 1.78 11.20
N GLY A 58 23.70 2.12 10.51
CA GLY A 58 23.66 2.40 9.08
C GLY A 58 23.28 1.23 8.16
N ILE A 59 22.89 0.05 8.67
CA ILE A 59 22.55 -1.13 7.85
C ILE A 59 21.04 -1.30 7.66
N LEU A 60 20.21 -0.89 8.61
CA LEU A 60 18.75 -1.00 8.47
C LEU A 60 18.09 0.37 8.28
N PRO A 61 16.98 0.42 7.51
CA PRO A 61 16.21 1.63 7.37
C PRO A 61 15.63 2.05 8.71
N GLU A 62 15.63 3.35 8.94
CA GLU A 62 15.00 3.99 10.09
C GLU A 62 13.50 3.64 10.15
N SER A 63 12.98 3.31 11.33
CA SER A 63 11.53 3.11 11.49
C SER A 63 10.79 4.41 11.20
N LEU A 64 9.85 4.35 10.27
CA LEU A 64 9.05 5.47 9.82
C LEU A 64 7.55 5.14 9.90
N CYS A 65 6.75 6.14 10.27
CA CYS A 65 5.28 6.07 10.29
C CYS A 65 4.72 7.43 9.85
N ASN A 66 5.26 7.98 8.76
CA ASN A 66 5.04 9.38 8.38
C ASN A 66 4.57 9.57 6.93
N ALA A 67 4.35 8.49 6.17
CA ALA A 67 3.77 8.60 4.83
C ALA A 67 2.31 9.04 4.88
N PRO A 68 1.81 9.78 3.88
CA PRO A 68 0.41 10.14 3.80
C PRO A 68 -0.49 8.90 3.72
N TYR A 69 -1.50 8.84 4.60
CA TYR A 69 -2.45 7.76 4.63
C TYR A 69 -3.88 8.28 4.66
N TYR A 70 -4.56 8.19 3.52
CA TYR A 70 -5.96 8.56 3.34
C TYR A 70 -6.83 7.32 3.44
N TYR A 71 -7.57 7.15 4.52
CA TYR A 71 -8.21 5.89 4.89
C TYR A 71 -9.69 6.02 5.24
N THR A 72 -10.38 4.91 5.21
CA THR A 72 -11.72 4.73 5.76
C THR A 72 -11.76 3.47 6.62
N GLU A 73 -12.64 3.45 7.61
CA GLU A 73 -12.85 2.28 8.47
C GLU A 73 -13.83 1.31 7.80
N ILE A 74 -13.47 0.02 7.81
CA ILE A 74 -14.29 -1.03 7.20
C ILE A 74 -14.45 -2.16 8.21
N ASP A 75 -15.69 -2.49 8.55
CA ASP A 75 -16.04 -3.64 9.37
C ASP A 75 -16.32 -4.88 8.52
N GLY A 76 -16.04 -6.07 9.09
CA GLY A 76 -16.39 -7.36 8.49
C GLY A 76 -15.50 -7.74 7.30
N ASP A 77 -16.04 -8.64 6.48
CA ASP A 77 -15.36 -9.17 5.30
C ASP A 77 -15.46 -8.20 4.13
N PHE A 78 -14.36 -8.07 3.38
CA PHE A 78 -14.32 -7.21 2.21
C PHE A 78 -13.34 -7.66 1.13
N VAL A 79 -13.55 -7.15 -0.07
CA VAL A 79 -12.57 -7.15 -1.16
C VAL A 79 -12.43 -5.73 -1.66
N LEU A 80 -11.21 -5.20 -1.56
CA LEU A 80 -10.82 -3.90 -2.09
C LEU A 80 -9.93 -4.12 -3.32
N LYS A 81 -10.28 -3.50 -4.45
CA LYS A 81 -9.47 -3.49 -5.68
C LYS A 81 -9.15 -2.06 -6.06
N VAL A 82 -7.90 -1.80 -6.34
CA VAL A 82 -7.39 -0.47 -6.65
C VAL A 82 -6.41 -0.55 -7.81
N LYS A 83 -6.53 0.36 -8.78
CA LYS A 83 -5.44 0.60 -9.72
C LYS A 83 -4.54 1.66 -9.12
N VAL A 84 -3.27 1.35 -8.93
CA VAL A 84 -2.26 2.29 -8.47
C VAL A 84 -1.33 2.66 -9.61
N SER A 85 -0.79 3.89 -9.56
CA SER A 85 0.27 4.32 -10.47
C SER A 85 1.20 5.28 -9.73
N HIS A 86 2.48 5.28 -10.13
CA HIS A 86 3.51 6.14 -9.58
C HIS A 86 4.48 6.58 -10.68
N ASP A 87 5.04 7.78 -10.53
CA ASP A 87 6.13 8.28 -11.38
C ASP A 87 7.46 7.97 -10.68
N PHE A 88 7.85 6.68 -10.73
CA PHE A 88 9.02 6.13 -10.03
C PHE A 88 10.30 6.86 -10.42
N LYS A 89 11.07 7.34 -9.44
CA LYS A 89 12.32 8.08 -9.63
C LYS A 89 13.44 7.54 -8.76
N GLU A 90 13.11 7.19 -7.53
CA GLU A 90 14.07 6.74 -6.54
C GLU A 90 13.69 5.36 -6.01
N THR A 91 14.68 4.61 -5.59
CA THR A 91 14.49 3.31 -4.92
C THR A 91 13.51 3.45 -3.75
N TYR A 92 12.56 2.51 -3.68
CA TYR A 92 11.46 2.43 -2.73
C TYR A 92 10.32 3.45 -2.94
N ASP A 93 10.38 4.26 -4.02
CA ASP A 93 9.17 4.97 -4.45
C ASP A 93 8.04 3.96 -4.68
N SER A 94 6.89 4.16 -4.05
CA SER A 94 5.79 3.21 -4.12
C SER A 94 4.42 3.85 -4.07
N ALA A 95 3.45 3.16 -4.68
CA ALA A 95 2.03 3.41 -4.50
C ALA A 95 1.38 2.20 -3.85
N SER A 96 0.73 2.40 -2.69
CA SER A 96 0.38 1.32 -1.79
C SER A 96 -1.09 1.33 -1.38
N VAL A 97 -1.62 0.14 -1.10
CA VAL A 97 -2.85 -0.07 -0.36
C VAL A 97 -2.49 -0.66 0.99
N MET A 98 -2.98 -0.04 2.05
CA MET A 98 -2.63 -0.42 3.42
C MET A 98 -3.87 -0.76 4.23
N ILE A 99 -3.75 -1.73 5.12
CA ILE A 99 -4.68 -2.04 6.20
C ILE A 99 -3.97 -1.86 7.53
N MET A 100 -4.63 -1.27 8.50
CA MET A 100 -4.05 -0.95 9.80
C MET A 100 -5.05 -1.24 10.91
N ALA A 101 -4.59 -1.93 11.95
CA ALA A 101 -5.32 -2.09 13.19
C ALA A 101 -4.82 -1.09 14.25
N ASP A 102 -3.51 -0.91 14.35
CA ASP A 102 -2.81 0.05 15.22
C ASP A 102 -1.39 0.29 14.68
N ASP A 103 -0.59 1.11 15.37
CA ASP A 103 0.76 1.54 14.95
C ASP A 103 1.77 0.39 14.84
N SER A 104 1.51 -0.74 15.47
CA SER A 104 2.38 -1.93 15.47
C SER A 104 1.79 -3.13 14.72
N HIS A 105 0.53 -3.02 14.25
CA HIS A 105 -0.16 -4.08 13.50
C HIS A 105 -0.81 -3.51 12.25
N TRP A 106 -0.07 -3.60 11.15
CA TRP A 106 -0.52 -3.16 9.85
C TRP A 106 0.11 -3.98 8.72
N ALA A 107 -0.43 -3.86 7.53
CA ALA A 107 0.16 -4.46 6.35
C ALA A 107 -0.10 -3.61 5.12
N LYS A 108 0.86 -3.53 4.22
CA LYS A 108 0.76 -2.82 2.93
C LYS A 108 1.06 -3.74 1.76
N CYS A 109 0.35 -3.49 0.68
CA CYS A 109 0.53 -4.09 -0.64
C CYS A 109 0.94 -2.96 -1.57
N CYS A 110 2.14 -3.03 -2.13
CA CYS A 110 2.79 -1.95 -2.86
C CYS A 110 3.00 -2.29 -4.32
N TYR A 111 3.01 -1.29 -5.18
CA TYR A 111 3.70 -1.30 -6.45
C TYR A 111 4.88 -0.35 -6.33
N GLU A 112 6.10 -0.85 -6.46
CA GLU A 112 7.30 -0.22 -5.95
C GLU A 112 8.47 -0.34 -6.91
N LEU A 113 9.34 0.68 -6.93
CA LEU A 113 10.68 0.62 -7.54
C LEU A 113 11.64 -0.02 -6.52
N THR A 114 12.00 -1.28 -6.75
CA THR A 114 12.83 -2.05 -5.84
C THR A 114 14.31 -1.66 -5.90
N ASP A 115 15.09 -2.13 -4.94
CA ASP A 115 16.56 -2.01 -4.91
C ASP A 115 17.27 -2.70 -6.08
N PHE A 116 16.58 -3.64 -6.77
CA PHE A 116 17.06 -4.24 -8.02
C PHE A 116 16.81 -3.38 -9.26
N GLY A 117 16.20 -2.20 -9.11
CA GLY A 117 15.83 -1.32 -10.22
C GLY A 117 14.66 -1.84 -11.06
N THR A 118 13.84 -2.70 -10.50
CA THR A 118 12.64 -3.25 -11.14
C THR A 118 11.37 -2.73 -10.47
N HIS A 119 10.30 -2.56 -11.23
CA HIS A 119 9.00 -2.31 -10.65
C HIS A 119 8.37 -3.64 -10.24
N ALA A 120 8.02 -3.79 -8.98
CA ALA A 120 7.46 -5.03 -8.46
C ALA A 120 6.23 -4.81 -7.57
N ALA A 121 5.40 -5.84 -7.51
CA ALA A 121 4.43 -5.96 -6.44
C ALA A 121 5.17 -6.41 -5.16
N VAL A 122 5.07 -5.63 -4.09
CA VAL A 122 5.77 -5.86 -2.82
C VAL A 122 4.73 -5.92 -1.70
N SER A 123 4.97 -6.75 -0.70
CA SER A 123 4.11 -6.81 0.49
C SER A 123 4.92 -6.65 1.76
N VAL A 124 4.37 -5.89 2.68
CA VAL A 124 4.91 -5.74 4.05
C VAL A 124 3.83 -6.15 5.03
N VAL A 125 4.19 -6.97 6.00
CA VAL A 125 3.33 -7.31 7.14
C VAL A 125 4.06 -6.95 8.42
N THR A 126 3.49 -6.07 9.20
CA THR A 126 4.06 -5.57 10.46
C THR A 126 3.30 -6.12 11.65
N LYS A 127 4.03 -6.76 12.54
CA LYS A 127 3.58 -7.24 13.87
C LYS A 127 4.67 -6.88 14.89
N GLY A 128 4.78 -5.60 15.21
CA GLY A 128 5.94 -5.00 15.83
C GLY A 128 6.97 -4.62 14.77
N ASP A 129 7.70 -5.58 14.24
CA ASP A 129 8.64 -5.38 13.13
C ASP A 129 8.00 -5.66 11.76
N SER A 130 8.53 -5.01 10.74
CA SER A 130 8.11 -5.19 9.35
C SER A 130 8.80 -6.38 8.71
N ASP A 131 8.01 -7.20 8.04
CA ASP A 131 8.42 -8.39 7.30
C ASP A 131 8.08 -8.18 5.82
N ASP A 132 9.09 -7.85 5.02
CA ASP A 132 8.98 -7.51 3.62
C ASP A 132 9.13 -8.74 2.73
N ALA A 133 8.38 -8.75 1.64
CA ALA A 133 8.51 -9.76 0.61
C ALA A 133 8.31 -9.16 -0.79
N ASN A 134 9.33 -9.28 -1.61
CA ASN A 134 9.23 -8.99 -3.03
C ASN A 134 8.39 -10.08 -3.72
N GLY A 135 7.42 -9.63 -4.50
CA GLY A 135 6.60 -10.47 -5.35
C GLY A 135 7.10 -10.48 -6.79
N CYS A 136 6.19 -10.35 -7.73
CA CYS A 136 6.52 -10.40 -9.16
C CYS A 136 6.87 -9.03 -9.71
N ASN A 137 7.87 -8.99 -10.60
CA ASN A 137 8.14 -7.81 -11.41
C ASN A 137 7.01 -7.58 -12.41
N LEU A 138 6.65 -6.32 -12.60
CA LEU A 138 5.61 -5.87 -13.50
C LEU A 138 6.15 -4.78 -14.41
N GLU A 139 5.61 -4.68 -15.61
CA GLU A 139 6.01 -3.67 -16.58
C GLU A 139 5.20 -2.37 -16.41
N GLY A 140 5.82 -1.24 -16.72
CA GLY A 140 5.19 0.07 -16.74
C GLY A 140 5.16 0.76 -15.36
N ASN A 141 4.25 1.72 -15.20
CA ASN A 141 4.14 2.56 -14.02
C ASN A 141 2.80 2.40 -13.28
N SER A 142 2.05 1.36 -13.58
CA SER A 142 0.77 1.09 -12.92
C SER A 142 0.50 -0.40 -12.76
N ALA A 143 -0.16 -0.75 -11.67
CA ALA A 143 -0.61 -2.11 -11.36
C ALA A 143 -1.99 -2.10 -10.70
N TRP A 144 -2.65 -3.23 -10.69
CA TRP A 144 -3.83 -3.46 -9.87
C TRP A 144 -3.43 -4.19 -8.60
N LEU A 145 -3.85 -3.67 -7.48
CA LEU A 145 -3.68 -4.28 -6.17
C LEU A 145 -5.03 -4.69 -5.60
N GLN A 146 -5.08 -5.80 -4.90
CA GLN A 146 -6.28 -6.29 -4.25
C GLN A 146 -5.98 -6.72 -2.83
N VAL A 147 -6.81 -6.28 -1.90
CA VAL A 147 -6.83 -6.71 -0.50
C VAL A 147 -8.14 -7.44 -0.24
N CYS A 148 -8.05 -8.65 0.31
CA CYS A 148 -9.19 -9.43 0.76
C CYS A 148 -9.12 -9.64 2.27
N ARG A 149 -10.27 -9.56 2.94
CA ARG A 149 -10.44 -9.97 4.34
C ARG A 149 -11.57 -10.97 4.47
N VAL A 150 -11.32 -12.08 5.18
CA VAL A 150 -12.34 -13.02 5.63
C VAL A 150 -12.05 -13.37 7.10
N GLY A 151 -12.89 -12.88 7.99
CA GLY A 151 -12.64 -12.94 9.44
C GLY A 151 -11.34 -12.23 9.81
N ASN A 152 -10.39 -12.96 10.39
CA ASN A 152 -9.06 -12.47 10.74
C ASN A 152 -7.99 -12.82 9.70
N ASN A 153 -8.38 -13.37 8.55
CA ASN A 153 -7.44 -13.73 7.50
C ASN A 153 -7.43 -12.68 6.41
N PHE A 154 -6.25 -12.37 5.92
CA PHE A 154 -6.03 -11.40 4.86
C PHE A 154 -5.25 -12.03 3.71
N ALA A 155 -5.51 -11.54 2.51
CA ALA A 155 -4.73 -11.88 1.34
C ALA A 155 -4.50 -10.65 0.47
N PHE A 156 -3.26 -10.50 0.01
CA PHE A 156 -2.88 -9.52 -0.99
C PHE A 156 -2.70 -10.19 -2.35
N HIS A 157 -3.18 -9.50 -3.38
CA HIS A 157 -3.03 -9.94 -4.76
C HIS A 157 -2.61 -8.75 -5.63
N TYR A 158 -1.96 -9.05 -6.72
CA TYR A 158 -1.65 -8.09 -7.79
C TYR A 158 -2.18 -8.58 -9.14
N SER A 159 -2.32 -7.65 -10.07
CA SER A 159 -2.69 -7.94 -11.46
C SER A 159 -2.13 -6.87 -12.39
N ALA A 160 -1.67 -7.28 -13.57
CA ALA A 160 -1.27 -6.39 -14.65
C ALA A 160 -2.46 -5.94 -15.52
N ASP A 161 -3.53 -6.73 -15.58
CA ASP A 161 -4.62 -6.62 -16.55
C ASP A 161 -6.01 -6.40 -15.95
N SER A 162 -6.14 -6.29 -14.64
CA SER A 162 -7.41 -6.21 -13.88
C SER A 162 -8.30 -7.45 -13.92
N THR A 163 -7.88 -8.49 -14.59
CA THR A 163 -8.65 -9.72 -14.83
C THR A 163 -8.05 -10.89 -14.08
N ASN A 164 -6.75 -11.12 -14.26
CA ASN A 164 -6.01 -12.21 -13.65
C ASN A 164 -5.31 -11.68 -12.40
N TYR A 165 -5.76 -12.13 -11.22
CA TYR A 165 -5.19 -11.76 -9.94
C TYR A 165 -4.38 -12.90 -9.36
N TYR A 166 -3.14 -12.63 -8.99
CA TYR A 166 -2.20 -13.58 -8.40
C TYR A 166 -1.98 -13.25 -6.94
N MET A 167 -2.06 -14.27 -6.07
CA MET A 167 -1.82 -14.08 -4.64
C MET A 167 -0.34 -13.78 -4.41
N MET A 168 -0.08 -12.69 -3.70
CA MET A 168 1.24 -12.25 -3.29
C MET A 168 1.54 -12.64 -1.84
N ARG A 169 0.56 -12.48 -0.96
CA ARG A 169 0.69 -12.77 0.46
C ARG A 169 -0.62 -13.25 1.05
N TYR A 170 -0.55 -14.22 1.97
CA TYR A 170 -1.63 -14.60 2.86
C TYR A 170 -1.14 -14.54 4.30
N PHE A 171 -1.93 -13.95 5.20
CA PHE A 171 -1.54 -13.78 6.60
C PHE A 171 -2.76 -13.65 7.52
N HIS A 172 -2.50 -13.81 8.81
CA HIS A 172 -3.49 -13.76 9.88
C HIS A 172 -3.11 -12.68 10.88
#